data_bf8a4d562dd345c1981993b766bcd352
#
_entry.id   bf8a4d562dd345c1981993b766bcd352
#
_cell.length_a   1.000
_cell.length_b   1.000
_cell.length_c   1.000
_cell.angle_alpha   90.00
_cell.angle_beta   90.00
_cell.angle_gamma   90.00
#
_symmetry.space_group_name_H-M   'P 1'
#
loop_
_entity.id
_entity.type
_entity.pdbx_description
1 polymer ?
#
loop_
_entity_poly.entity_id
_entity_poly.type
_entity_poly.pdbx_seq_one_letter_code
_entity_poly.pdbx_strand_id
1 'polypeptide(L)'
;TVALAIFSWDKIEPREGEFTFEWLDHVIDKLGAAGIAVDLASATATAPLWLYERHPEVLPIDRYGHVVNAGSRQSWQPTSPVFKEYALRLCRKLAEHYKDNPYVAAWHMGNEYGWNNRYDYSDNALAAFRTWCEAKYGTVDALNEAWGTAFWSQHVNSFDEVLLPRHMGRTRRNRRNLPRQAVHHELHGLHRPMHHGLRAMGKRSGLRVQRSLLP
;
A
#
# COMPACT_ATOMS: atom_id res chain seq x y z
N THR A 1 23.09 -2.20 -12.60
CA THR A 1 21.67 -1.80 -12.53
C THR A 1 21.49 -0.77 -11.45
N VAL A 2 20.67 0.23 -11.70
CA VAL A 2 20.33 1.28 -10.73
C VAL A 2 18.81 1.39 -10.59
N ALA A 3 18.31 1.54 -9.33
CA ALA A 3 16.91 1.83 -9.08
C ALA A 3 16.65 3.32 -9.35
N LEU A 4 15.58 3.63 -10.11
CA LEU A 4 15.29 4.98 -10.56
C LEU A 4 13.83 5.35 -10.30
N ALA A 5 13.59 6.63 -10.00
CA ALA A 5 12.27 7.27 -9.86
C ALA A 5 11.38 6.76 -8.71
N ILE A 6 11.95 6.18 -7.64
CA ILE A 6 11.19 5.58 -6.52
C ILE A 6 10.21 6.60 -5.87
N PHE A 7 10.61 7.86 -5.76
CA PHE A 7 9.85 8.93 -5.09
C PHE A 7 9.47 10.09 -6.04
N SER A 8 9.29 9.79 -7.33
CA SER A 8 9.16 10.83 -8.37
C SER A 8 7.77 10.95 -8.97
N TRP A 9 6.71 10.56 -8.26
CA TRP A 9 5.35 10.69 -8.78
C TRP A 9 5.01 12.14 -9.13
N ASP A 10 5.35 13.08 -8.25
CA ASP A 10 5.15 14.52 -8.47
C ASP A 10 5.82 15.10 -9.72
N LYS A 11 6.96 14.51 -10.13
CA LYS A 11 7.67 14.87 -11.36
C LYS A 11 7.10 14.21 -12.59
N ILE A 12 6.56 13.00 -12.44
CA ILE A 12 5.94 12.25 -13.54
C ILE A 12 4.53 12.77 -13.81
N GLU A 13 3.80 13.13 -12.77
CA GLU A 13 2.46 13.69 -12.83
C GLU A 13 2.39 14.95 -11.94
N PRO A 14 2.92 16.10 -12.41
CA PRO A 14 2.99 17.34 -11.63
C PRO A 14 1.60 17.93 -11.33
N ARG A 15 0.62 17.65 -12.19
CA ARG A 15 -0.80 17.93 -11.99
C ARG A 15 -1.61 16.72 -12.38
N GLU A 16 -2.78 16.60 -11.82
CA GLU A 16 -3.67 15.47 -12.11
C GLU A 16 -3.92 15.29 -13.60
N GLY A 17 -3.52 14.12 -14.13
CA GLY A 17 -3.69 13.75 -15.53
C GLY A 17 -2.64 14.31 -16.49
N GLU A 18 -1.78 15.22 -16.04
CA GLU A 18 -0.68 15.78 -16.84
C GLU A 18 0.60 14.95 -16.59
N PHE A 19 0.99 14.12 -17.57
CA PHE A 19 2.18 13.27 -17.45
C PHE A 19 3.35 13.85 -18.22
N THR A 20 4.54 13.88 -17.59
CA THR A 20 5.80 14.37 -18.16
C THR A 20 6.89 13.33 -17.98
N PHE A 21 7.46 12.84 -19.08
CA PHE A 21 8.47 11.77 -19.06
C PHE A 21 9.85 12.25 -19.54
N GLU A 22 9.98 13.42 -20.13
CA GLU A 22 11.17 13.89 -20.83
C GLU A 22 12.44 13.87 -19.96
N TRP A 23 12.30 14.25 -18.68
CA TRP A 23 13.42 14.20 -17.72
C TRP A 23 13.85 12.77 -17.41
N LEU A 24 12.88 11.84 -17.33
CA LEU A 24 13.11 10.45 -17.00
C LEU A 24 13.70 9.71 -18.22
N ASP A 25 13.19 9.99 -19.42
CA ASP A 25 13.74 9.50 -20.70
C ASP A 25 15.21 9.87 -20.81
N HIS A 26 15.55 11.16 -20.58
CA HIS A 26 16.90 11.65 -20.65
C HIS A 26 17.85 10.95 -19.66
N VAL A 27 17.40 10.68 -18.43
CA VAL A 27 18.20 9.97 -17.42
C VAL A 27 18.38 8.50 -17.83
N ILE A 28 17.33 7.83 -18.29
CA ILE A 28 17.38 6.43 -18.72
C ILE A 28 18.34 6.28 -19.91
N ASP A 29 18.25 7.16 -20.90
CA ASP A 29 19.11 7.14 -22.10
C ASP A 29 20.59 7.34 -21.74
N LYS A 30 20.89 8.27 -20.83
CA LYS A 30 22.28 8.48 -20.35
C LYS A 30 22.83 7.27 -19.61
N LEU A 31 22.01 6.64 -18.74
CA LEU A 31 22.41 5.43 -18.03
C LEU A 31 22.62 4.28 -19.01
N GLY A 32 21.69 4.08 -19.96
CA GLY A 32 21.78 3.07 -20.99
C GLY A 32 23.01 3.23 -21.88
N ALA A 33 23.31 4.45 -22.33
CA ALA A 33 24.51 4.76 -23.12
C ALA A 33 25.81 4.47 -22.33
N ALA A 34 25.77 4.55 -21.00
CA ALA A 34 26.88 4.17 -20.12
C ALA A 34 26.89 2.67 -19.77
N GLY A 35 26.04 1.83 -20.38
CA GLY A 35 25.95 0.40 -20.11
C GLY A 35 25.29 0.05 -18.76
N ILE A 36 24.55 1.00 -18.17
CA ILE A 36 23.89 0.81 -16.86
C ILE A 36 22.40 0.52 -17.10
N ALA A 37 21.98 -0.68 -16.77
CA ALA A 37 20.56 -1.06 -16.84
C ALA A 37 19.76 -0.40 -15.70
N VAL A 38 18.48 -0.12 -15.96
CA VAL A 38 17.57 0.57 -15.04
C VAL A 38 16.57 -0.43 -14.43
N ASP A 39 16.40 -0.34 -13.11
CA ASP A 39 15.29 -0.92 -12.35
C ASP A 39 14.28 0.22 -12.09
N LEU A 40 13.28 0.34 -12.98
CA LEU A 40 12.35 1.47 -12.98
C LEU A 40 11.26 1.30 -11.94
N ALA A 41 11.15 2.29 -11.04
CA ALA A 41 10.16 2.23 -9.99
C ALA A 41 8.76 2.65 -10.45
N SER A 42 7.75 2.09 -9.79
CA SER A 42 6.33 2.48 -9.94
C SER A 42 6.04 3.90 -9.43
N ALA A 43 7.00 4.54 -8.75
CA ALA A 43 6.92 5.86 -8.10
C ALA A 43 5.79 6.00 -7.04
N THR A 44 5.08 4.93 -6.71
CA THR A 44 3.92 4.95 -5.80
C THR A 44 4.26 5.03 -4.32
N ALA A 45 5.56 5.07 -3.97
CA ALA A 45 6.00 5.18 -2.57
C ALA A 45 5.67 6.56 -1.95
N THR A 46 5.57 7.60 -2.76
CA THR A 46 5.14 8.95 -2.34
C THR A 46 4.11 9.48 -3.32
N ALA A 47 2.93 9.82 -2.82
CA ALA A 47 1.93 10.50 -3.64
C ALA A 47 2.21 12.00 -3.70
N PRO A 48 1.84 12.68 -4.80
CA PRO A 48 2.00 14.13 -4.94
C PRO A 48 1.03 14.91 -4.04
N LEU A 49 1.40 16.14 -3.69
CA LEU A 49 0.59 16.96 -2.77
C LEU A 49 -0.80 17.26 -3.31
N TRP A 50 -0.95 17.41 -4.64
CA TRP A 50 -2.27 17.63 -5.25
C TRP A 50 -3.25 16.48 -4.99
N LEU A 51 -2.76 15.23 -4.83
CA LEU A 51 -3.62 14.08 -4.50
C LEU A 51 -4.15 14.20 -3.07
N TYR A 52 -3.33 14.61 -2.12
CA TYR A 52 -3.75 14.79 -0.74
C TYR A 52 -4.67 16.02 -0.55
N GLU A 53 -4.46 17.07 -1.36
CA GLU A 53 -5.33 18.24 -1.36
C GLU A 53 -6.75 17.92 -1.84
N ARG A 54 -6.85 17.14 -2.92
CA ARG A 54 -8.13 16.76 -3.52
C ARG A 54 -8.82 15.62 -2.79
N HIS A 55 -8.03 14.73 -2.24
CA HIS A 55 -8.47 13.48 -1.61
C HIS A 55 -7.82 13.30 -0.22
N PRO A 56 -8.13 14.19 0.75
CA PRO A 56 -7.55 14.08 2.09
C PRO A 56 -7.91 12.76 2.79
N GLU A 57 -8.97 12.09 2.36
CA GLU A 57 -9.39 10.78 2.84
C GLU A 57 -8.41 9.65 2.51
N VAL A 58 -7.39 9.89 1.66
CA VAL A 58 -6.33 8.90 1.42
C VAL A 58 -5.27 8.85 2.51
N LEU A 59 -5.23 9.87 3.39
CA LEU A 59 -4.26 9.94 4.47
C LEU A 59 -4.55 8.91 5.57
N PRO A 60 -3.53 8.20 6.09
CA PRO A 60 -3.72 7.21 7.14
C PRO A 60 -4.21 7.84 8.45
N ILE A 61 -4.91 7.04 9.24
CA ILE A 61 -5.33 7.39 10.61
C ILE A 61 -4.52 6.55 11.59
N ASP A 62 -3.90 7.19 12.57
CA ASP A 62 -3.18 6.49 13.61
C ASP A 62 -4.12 5.84 14.65
N ARG A 63 -3.55 5.07 15.59
CA ARG A 63 -4.31 4.40 16.65
C ARG A 63 -5.04 5.35 17.59
N TYR A 64 -4.66 6.61 17.64
CA TYR A 64 -5.26 7.64 18.49
C TYR A 64 -6.36 8.43 17.77
N GLY A 65 -6.52 8.20 16.45
CA GLY A 65 -7.49 8.89 15.61
C GLY A 65 -6.93 10.13 14.92
N HIS A 66 -5.62 10.37 14.97
CA HIS A 66 -5.01 11.49 14.29
C HIS A 66 -4.69 11.15 12.82
N VAL A 67 -4.91 12.11 11.94
CA VAL A 67 -4.51 12.01 10.54
C VAL A 67 -2.99 12.07 10.45
N VAL A 68 -2.39 11.10 9.77
CA VAL A 68 -0.95 11.09 9.45
C VAL A 68 -0.75 11.90 8.18
N ASN A 69 -0.25 13.14 8.33
CA ASN A 69 -0.07 14.06 7.22
C ASN A 69 0.96 13.60 6.19
N ALA A 70 0.85 14.18 4.98
CA ALA A 70 1.86 14.10 3.95
C ALA A 70 3.22 14.66 4.42
N GLY A 71 4.30 14.33 3.70
CA GLY A 71 5.65 14.82 3.97
C GLY A 71 6.66 13.71 4.23
N SER A 72 6.25 12.46 4.11
CA SER A 72 7.12 11.28 4.15
C SER A 72 6.63 10.23 3.15
N ARG A 73 7.41 9.16 2.98
CA ARG A 73 7.01 8.03 2.15
C ARG A 73 5.83 7.27 2.77
N GLN A 74 4.96 6.76 1.91
CA GLN A 74 3.80 5.93 2.29
C GLN A 74 2.81 6.61 3.24
N SER A 75 2.60 7.92 3.07
CA SER A 75 1.54 8.65 3.79
C SER A 75 0.18 8.47 3.09
N TRP A 76 -0.21 7.21 2.84
CA TRP A 76 -1.47 6.84 2.18
C TRP A 76 -2.03 5.56 2.78
N GLN A 77 -3.36 5.43 2.76
CA GLN A 77 -4.06 4.24 3.26
C GLN A 77 -3.88 3.07 2.28
N PRO A 78 -3.36 1.93 2.71
CA PRO A 78 -3.19 0.75 1.86
C PRO A 78 -4.50 0.21 1.27
N THR A 79 -5.61 0.49 1.96
CA THR A 79 -6.96 0.03 1.61
C THR A 79 -7.79 1.09 0.90
N SER A 80 -7.26 2.30 0.66
CA SER A 80 -7.97 3.36 -0.04
C SER A 80 -8.25 2.98 -1.50
N PRO A 81 -9.53 2.94 -1.93
CA PRO A 81 -9.87 2.72 -3.33
C PRO A 81 -9.40 3.88 -4.21
N VAL A 82 -9.45 5.11 -3.69
CA VAL A 82 -8.99 6.31 -4.39
C VAL A 82 -7.49 6.24 -4.64
N PHE A 83 -6.67 6.01 -3.61
CA PHE A 83 -5.23 5.85 -3.81
C PHE A 83 -4.90 4.74 -4.82
N LYS A 84 -5.59 3.60 -4.72
CA LYS A 84 -5.43 2.47 -5.64
C LYS A 84 -5.71 2.86 -7.09
N GLU A 85 -6.76 3.61 -7.35
CA GLU A 85 -7.12 4.07 -8.69
C GLU A 85 -6.00 4.93 -9.30
N TYR A 86 -5.56 5.97 -8.57
CA TYR A 86 -4.50 6.88 -9.02
C TYR A 86 -3.16 6.18 -9.19
N ALA A 87 -2.78 5.31 -8.24
CA ALA A 87 -1.55 4.53 -8.33
C ALA A 87 -1.55 3.59 -9.55
N LEU A 88 -2.67 2.92 -9.83
CA LEU A 88 -2.80 2.07 -11.02
C LEU A 88 -2.78 2.88 -12.32
N ARG A 89 -3.36 4.08 -12.34
CA ARG A 89 -3.29 5.00 -13.49
C ARG A 89 -1.83 5.37 -13.79
N LEU A 90 -1.08 5.81 -12.78
CA LEU A 90 0.35 6.10 -12.91
C LEU A 90 1.14 4.90 -13.43
N CYS A 91 0.95 3.73 -12.82
CA CYS A 91 1.65 2.50 -13.22
C CYS A 91 1.36 2.11 -14.68
N ARG A 92 0.10 2.28 -15.15
CA ARG A 92 -0.25 2.03 -16.55
C ARG A 92 0.48 3.00 -17.47
N LYS A 93 0.52 4.29 -17.16
CA LYS A 93 1.22 5.32 -17.94
C LYS A 93 2.72 5.04 -18.05
N LEU A 94 3.36 4.69 -16.92
CA LEU A 94 4.76 4.27 -16.91
C LEU A 94 4.99 3.02 -17.76
N ALA A 95 4.14 1.99 -17.60
CA ALA A 95 4.26 0.75 -18.36
C ALA A 95 4.03 0.95 -19.87
N GLU A 96 3.05 1.75 -20.26
CA GLU A 96 2.78 2.10 -21.65
C GLU A 96 3.96 2.81 -22.30
N HIS A 97 4.58 3.76 -21.58
CA HIS A 97 5.70 4.57 -22.07
C HIS A 97 7.01 3.76 -22.19
N TYR A 98 7.32 2.91 -21.20
CA TYR A 98 8.62 2.22 -21.09
C TYR A 98 8.61 0.74 -21.48
N LYS A 99 7.50 0.15 -21.92
CA LYS A 99 7.37 -1.29 -22.22
C LYS A 99 8.42 -1.82 -23.22
N ASP A 100 8.83 -0.98 -24.18
CA ASP A 100 9.76 -1.34 -25.26
C ASP A 100 11.15 -0.67 -25.08
N ASN A 101 11.40 0.00 -23.95
CA ASN A 101 12.67 0.66 -23.69
C ASN A 101 13.77 -0.37 -23.36
N PRO A 102 14.84 -0.49 -24.17
CA PRO A 102 15.84 -1.55 -24.01
C PRO A 102 16.70 -1.43 -22.76
N TYR A 103 16.72 -0.26 -22.11
CA TYR A 103 17.51 0.00 -20.92
C TYR A 103 16.77 -0.30 -19.62
N VAL A 104 15.44 -0.45 -19.67
CA VAL A 104 14.62 -0.84 -18.52
C VAL A 104 14.63 -2.36 -18.37
N ALA A 105 15.48 -2.87 -17.49
CA ALA A 105 15.69 -4.30 -17.28
C ALA A 105 14.77 -4.91 -16.22
N ALA A 106 14.21 -4.10 -15.32
CA ALA A 106 13.33 -4.54 -14.24
C ALA A 106 12.36 -3.44 -13.81
N TRP A 107 11.28 -3.87 -13.10
CA TRP A 107 10.33 -2.98 -12.46
C TRP A 107 10.43 -3.08 -10.94
N HIS A 108 10.69 -1.96 -10.29
CA HIS A 108 10.71 -1.82 -8.83
C HIS A 108 9.30 -1.50 -8.31
N MET A 109 8.63 -2.52 -7.78
CA MET A 109 7.23 -2.43 -7.38
C MET A 109 7.10 -1.91 -5.95
N GLY A 110 6.79 -0.63 -5.79
CA GLY A 110 6.71 0.04 -4.49
C GLY A 110 8.08 0.20 -3.83
N ASN A 111 8.12 0.55 -2.55
CA ASN A 111 9.37 0.67 -1.79
C ASN A 111 9.10 0.52 -0.29
N GLU A 112 9.85 -0.35 0.39
CA GLU A 112 9.89 -0.51 1.86
C GLU A 112 8.51 -0.44 2.54
N TYR A 113 7.61 -1.35 2.18
CA TYR A 113 6.25 -1.39 2.71
C TYR A 113 6.21 -1.44 4.24
N GLY A 114 5.26 -0.70 4.83
CA GLY A 114 5.03 -0.72 6.27
C GLY A 114 5.74 0.40 7.03
N TRP A 115 6.06 1.51 6.36
CA TRP A 115 6.59 2.71 6.99
C TRP A 115 5.47 3.50 7.71
N ASN A 116 5.03 4.65 7.19
CA ASN A 116 3.97 5.47 7.81
C ASN A 116 2.60 4.81 7.79
N ASN A 117 2.35 3.94 6.82
CA ASN A 117 1.09 3.19 6.67
C ASN A 117 1.14 1.78 7.26
N ARG A 118 2.11 1.50 8.14
CA ARG A 118 2.22 0.20 8.81
C ARG A 118 0.96 -0.18 9.58
N TYR A 119 0.31 0.80 10.16
CA TYR A 119 -0.94 0.67 10.87
C TYR A 119 -1.88 1.80 10.43
N ASP A 120 -3.02 1.41 9.88
CA ASP A 120 -4.06 2.32 9.47
C ASP A 120 -5.36 1.97 10.20
N TYR A 121 -5.99 2.99 10.79
CA TYR A 121 -7.23 2.87 11.55
C TYR A 121 -8.35 3.69 10.90
N SER A 122 -8.26 3.92 9.61
CA SER A 122 -9.29 4.58 8.80
C SER A 122 -10.54 3.70 8.62
N ASP A 123 -11.61 4.31 8.13
CA ASP A 123 -12.84 3.60 7.79
C ASP A 123 -12.61 2.61 6.65
N ASN A 124 -11.75 2.92 5.68
CA ASN A 124 -11.35 2.00 4.62
C ASN A 124 -10.64 0.76 5.20
N ALA A 125 -9.75 0.97 6.18
CA ALA A 125 -9.07 -0.13 6.85
C ALA A 125 -10.06 -0.98 7.67
N LEU A 126 -11.02 -0.36 8.34
CA LEU A 126 -12.09 -1.06 9.06
C LEU A 126 -12.94 -1.91 8.13
N ALA A 127 -13.42 -1.35 7.03
CA ALA A 127 -14.22 -2.07 6.04
C ALA A 127 -13.45 -3.27 5.46
N ALA A 128 -12.20 -3.06 5.07
CA ALA A 128 -11.35 -4.14 4.57
C ALA A 128 -11.07 -5.22 5.61
N PHE A 129 -10.92 -4.84 6.88
CA PHE A 129 -10.70 -5.78 7.97
C PHE A 129 -11.94 -6.65 8.25
N ARG A 130 -13.14 -6.07 8.20
CA ARG A 130 -14.41 -6.80 8.33
C ARG A 130 -14.59 -7.83 7.22
N THR A 131 -14.37 -7.41 5.96
CA THR A 131 -14.42 -8.32 4.81
C THR A 131 -13.41 -9.46 4.96
N TRP A 132 -12.21 -9.14 5.45
CA TRP A 132 -11.20 -10.15 5.70
C TRP A 132 -11.61 -11.12 6.82
N CYS A 133 -12.20 -10.62 7.94
CA CYS A 133 -12.71 -11.47 9.01
C CYS A 133 -13.79 -12.42 8.50
N GLU A 134 -14.72 -11.91 7.71
CA GLU A 134 -15.79 -12.71 7.09
C GLU A 134 -15.22 -13.82 6.20
N ALA A 135 -14.28 -13.47 5.31
CA ALA A 135 -13.63 -14.44 4.43
C ALA A 135 -12.81 -15.50 5.20
N LYS A 136 -12.22 -15.12 6.34
CA LYS A 136 -11.37 -16.02 7.14
C LYS A 136 -12.18 -16.96 8.04
N TYR A 137 -13.18 -16.44 8.73
CA TYR A 137 -13.90 -17.18 9.75
C TYR A 137 -15.21 -17.78 9.24
N GLY A 138 -15.77 -17.25 8.16
CA GLY A 138 -17.01 -17.72 7.54
C GLY A 138 -18.26 -17.38 8.35
N THR A 139 -18.22 -17.53 9.68
CA THR A 139 -19.34 -17.21 10.58
C THR A 139 -18.87 -16.36 11.76
N VAL A 140 -19.81 -15.62 12.33
CA VAL A 140 -19.57 -14.80 13.53
C VAL A 140 -19.25 -15.68 14.74
N ASP A 141 -19.88 -16.83 14.86
CA ASP A 141 -19.64 -17.78 15.95
C ASP A 141 -18.21 -18.32 15.89
N ALA A 142 -17.71 -18.69 14.71
CA ALA A 142 -16.33 -19.12 14.53
C ALA A 142 -15.32 -18.02 14.87
N LEU A 143 -15.62 -16.75 14.52
CA LEU A 143 -14.81 -15.61 14.92
C LEU A 143 -14.81 -15.43 16.44
N ASN A 144 -15.98 -15.46 17.08
CA ASN A 144 -16.13 -15.32 18.53
C ASN A 144 -15.36 -16.40 19.29
N GLU A 145 -15.44 -17.64 18.84
CA GLU A 145 -14.68 -18.77 19.40
C GLU A 145 -13.17 -18.54 19.26
N ALA A 146 -12.71 -18.22 18.06
CA ALA A 146 -11.29 -18.02 17.77
C ALA A 146 -10.69 -16.84 18.56
N TRP A 147 -11.46 -15.81 18.82
CA TRP A 147 -11.02 -14.62 19.54
C TRP A 147 -11.25 -14.70 21.05
N GLY A 148 -12.05 -15.66 21.53
CA GLY A 148 -12.41 -15.80 22.94
C GLY A 148 -13.21 -14.61 23.46
N THR A 149 -14.20 -14.15 22.70
CA THR A 149 -14.93 -12.89 22.95
C THR A 149 -15.98 -12.97 24.05
N ALA A 150 -16.17 -14.13 24.68
CA ALA A 150 -17.16 -14.35 25.74
C ALA A 150 -16.89 -13.53 27.03
N PHE A 151 -15.85 -12.74 27.04
CA PHE A 151 -15.39 -11.98 28.20
C PHE A 151 -15.43 -10.47 27.95
N TRP A 152 -15.78 -9.67 28.95
CA TRP A 152 -15.83 -8.20 28.87
C TRP A 152 -16.82 -7.65 27.82
N SER A 153 -17.92 -8.36 27.56
CA SER A 153 -18.91 -7.97 26.57
C SER A 153 -18.30 -7.72 25.16
N GLN A 154 -17.32 -8.54 24.78
CA GLN A 154 -16.64 -8.43 23.48
C GLN A 154 -17.30 -9.29 22.41
N HIS A 155 -18.34 -10.07 22.76
CA HIS A 155 -19.07 -10.89 21.79
C HIS A 155 -19.67 -10.03 20.69
N VAL A 156 -19.43 -10.39 19.44
CA VAL A 156 -20.00 -9.72 18.26
C VAL A 156 -21.13 -10.55 17.68
N ASN A 157 -22.21 -9.90 17.23
CA ASN A 157 -23.39 -10.55 16.64
C ASN A 157 -23.41 -10.47 15.12
N SER A 158 -22.57 -9.57 14.56
CA SER A 158 -22.38 -9.43 13.12
C SER A 158 -20.94 -9.00 12.82
N PHE A 159 -20.46 -9.23 11.59
CA PHE A 159 -19.16 -8.72 11.18
C PHE A 159 -19.08 -7.18 11.19
N ASP A 160 -20.23 -6.49 11.14
CA ASP A 160 -20.31 -5.03 11.24
C ASP A 160 -19.97 -4.49 12.63
N GLU A 161 -20.05 -5.33 13.66
CA GLU A 161 -19.65 -4.97 15.03
C GLU A 161 -18.14 -5.13 15.26
N VAL A 162 -17.42 -5.77 14.34
CA VAL A 162 -15.96 -5.92 14.43
C VAL A 162 -15.28 -4.55 14.36
N LEU A 163 -14.40 -4.28 15.32
CA LEU A 163 -13.61 -3.06 15.42
C LEU A 163 -12.13 -3.32 15.19
N LEU A 164 -11.42 -2.32 14.64
CA LEU A 164 -9.96 -2.37 14.57
C LEU A 164 -9.36 -2.33 16.00
N PRO A 165 -8.28 -3.09 16.27
CA PRO A 165 -7.66 -3.18 17.57
C PRO A 165 -6.89 -1.90 17.93
N ARG A 166 -7.61 -0.88 18.37
CA ARG A 166 -7.03 0.35 18.93
C ARG A 166 -6.44 0.09 20.33
N HIS A 167 -5.71 1.06 20.86
CA HIS A 167 -5.12 0.95 22.19
C HIS A 167 -6.21 0.79 23.27
N MET A 168 -6.28 -0.38 23.87
CA MET A 168 -7.06 -0.59 25.08
C MET A 168 -6.22 -0.13 26.28
N GLY A 169 -6.84 0.63 27.21
CA GLY A 169 -6.21 1.29 28.34
C GLY A 169 -5.14 0.47 29.08
N ARG A 170 -4.26 1.18 29.75
CA ARG A 170 -3.06 0.70 30.43
C ARG A 170 -3.27 -0.45 31.40
N THR A 171 -3.32 -1.70 30.93
CA THR A 171 -3.01 -2.83 31.82
C THR A 171 -1.96 -3.72 31.17
N ARG A 172 -0.83 -3.86 31.83
CA ARG A 172 0.27 -4.78 31.45
C ARG A 172 -0.20 -6.23 31.25
N ARG A 173 -1.36 -6.60 31.80
CA ARG A 173 -1.94 -7.95 31.75
C ARG A 173 -2.60 -8.30 30.41
N ASN A 174 -3.20 -7.33 29.72
CA ASN A 174 -3.93 -7.59 28.45
C ASN A 174 -3.01 -7.74 27.22
N ARG A 175 -1.68 -7.72 27.38
CA ARG A 175 -0.74 -7.94 26.28
C ARG A 175 -0.76 -9.36 25.72
N ARG A 176 -1.32 -10.34 26.43
CA ARG A 176 -1.24 -11.76 26.04
C ARG A 176 -2.48 -12.32 25.37
N ASN A 177 -3.65 -11.69 25.49
CA ASN A 177 -4.94 -12.29 25.13
C ASN A 177 -5.66 -11.66 23.93
N LEU A 178 -5.16 -10.62 23.33
CA LEU A 178 -5.66 -10.16 22.04
C LEU A 178 -4.79 -10.80 20.95
N PRO A 179 -5.37 -11.24 19.84
CA PRO A 179 -4.61 -11.80 18.72
C PRO A 179 -3.80 -10.70 18.01
N ARG A 180 -2.89 -10.06 18.77
CA ARG A 180 -2.00 -9.01 18.26
C ARG A 180 -1.19 -9.47 17.05
N GLN A 181 -0.84 -10.75 17.02
CA GLN A 181 -0.09 -11.34 15.92
C GLN A 181 -0.97 -11.57 14.69
N ALA A 182 -2.22 -11.98 14.87
CA ALA A 182 -3.14 -12.18 13.76
C ALA A 182 -3.40 -10.86 13.03
N VAL A 183 -3.85 -9.82 13.73
CA VAL A 183 -4.14 -8.50 13.13
C VAL A 183 -2.90 -7.85 12.51
N HIS A 184 -1.72 -8.04 13.11
CA HIS A 184 -0.47 -7.49 12.60
C HIS A 184 -0.04 -8.13 11.25
N HIS A 185 -0.14 -9.46 11.15
CA HIS A 185 0.13 -10.18 9.92
C HIS A 185 -0.94 -9.95 8.84
N GLU A 186 -2.14 -9.63 9.23
CA GLU A 186 -3.33 -9.54 8.40
C GLU A 186 -3.50 -8.17 7.76
N LEU A 187 -3.18 -7.09 8.46
CA LEU A 187 -3.01 -5.78 7.83
C LEU A 187 -1.91 -5.80 6.76
N HIS A 188 -0.84 -6.58 6.95
CA HIS A 188 0.16 -6.86 5.91
C HIS A 188 -0.41 -7.69 4.73
N GLY A 189 -1.39 -8.54 4.97
CA GLY A 189 -2.07 -9.32 3.92
C GLY A 189 -2.92 -8.46 2.97
N LEU A 190 -3.46 -7.34 3.44
CA LEU A 190 -4.24 -6.39 2.63
C LEU A 190 -3.40 -5.64 1.58
N HIS A 191 -2.07 -5.63 1.71
CA HIS A 191 -1.17 -5.12 0.67
C HIS A 191 -1.09 -6.03 -0.58
N ARG A 192 -1.50 -7.31 -0.49
CA ARG A 192 -1.40 -8.29 -1.58
C ARG A 192 -2.18 -7.94 -2.86
N PRO A 193 -3.40 -7.36 -2.84
CA PRO A 193 -4.15 -7.07 -4.06
C PRO A 193 -3.46 -6.07 -4.99
N MET A 194 -2.78 -5.05 -4.44
CA MET A 194 -1.98 -4.11 -5.26
C MET A 194 -0.84 -4.83 -5.97
N HIS A 195 -0.15 -5.75 -5.29
CA HIS A 195 0.91 -6.54 -5.88
C HIS A 195 0.46 -7.42 -7.03
N HIS A 196 -0.77 -7.97 -6.98
CA HIS A 196 -1.30 -8.82 -8.05
C HIS A 196 -1.59 -8.04 -9.34
N GLY A 197 -2.16 -6.84 -9.23
CA GLY A 197 -2.42 -5.97 -10.38
C GLY A 197 -1.15 -5.55 -11.10
N LEU A 198 -0.15 -5.13 -10.34
CA LEU A 198 1.15 -4.69 -10.86
C LEU A 198 1.99 -5.87 -11.41
N ARG A 199 1.93 -7.06 -10.80
CA ARG A 199 2.56 -8.28 -11.32
C ARG A 199 1.98 -8.75 -12.65
N ALA A 200 0.66 -8.58 -12.85
CA ALA A 200 0.02 -8.93 -14.11
C ALA A 200 0.50 -8.06 -15.26
N MET A 201 0.84 -6.79 -14.98
CA MET A 201 1.41 -5.87 -15.97
C MET A 201 2.88 -6.22 -16.31
N GLY A 202 3.72 -6.52 -15.30
CA GLY A 202 5.11 -6.93 -15.50
C GLY A 202 5.25 -8.28 -16.24
N LYS A 203 4.34 -9.23 -16.03
CA LYS A 203 4.34 -10.51 -16.75
C LYS A 203 3.99 -10.39 -18.25
N ARG A 204 3.19 -9.41 -18.61
CA ARG A 204 2.82 -9.16 -20.03
C ARG A 204 3.98 -8.55 -20.82
N SER A 205 4.91 -7.85 -20.17
CA SER A 205 6.08 -7.25 -20.81
C SER A 205 7.32 -8.14 -20.82
N GLY A 206 7.27 -9.37 -20.27
CA GLY A 206 8.44 -10.28 -20.20
C GLY A 206 9.56 -9.83 -19.25
N LEU A 207 9.37 -8.70 -18.55
CA LEU A 207 10.36 -8.10 -17.65
C LEU A 207 10.39 -8.78 -16.28
N ARG A 208 11.57 -8.86 -15.67
CA ARG A 208 11.73 -9.39 -14.30
C ARG A 208 11.15 -8.39 -13.29
N VAL A 209 10.24 -8.88 -12.45
CA VAL A 209 9.71 -8.11 -11.32
C VAL A 209 10.57 -8.37 -10.09
N GLN A 210 11.31 -7.37 -9.66
CA GLN A 210 12.12 -7.48 -8.44
C GLN A 210 11.24 -7.22 -7.20
N ARG A 211 11.35 -8.08 -6.19
CA ARG A 211 10.71 -7.83 -4.89
C ARG A 211 11.58 -6.86 -4.11
N SER A 212 11.00 -5.79 -3.55
CA SER A 212 11.65 -5.11 -2.43
C SER A 212 11.80 -6.13 -1.30
N LEU A 213 13.02 -6.39 -0.89
CA LEU A 213 13.31 -7.24 0.27
C LEU A 213 12.73 -6.52 1.50
N LEU A 214 11.78 -7.17 2.16
CA LEU A 214 11.39 -6.83 3.51
C LEU A 214 12.48 -7.36 4.45
N PRO A 215 12.92 -6.58 5.45
CA PRO A 215 13.68 -7.14 6.56
C PRO A 215 12.81 -8.03 7.44
#